data_cf17ee7cb2614b2a1f4714a6601e1e67
#
_entry.id   cf17ee7cb2614b2a1f4714a6601e1e67
#
_cell.length_a   1.000
_cell.length_b   1.000
_cell.length_c   1.000
_cell.angle_alpha   90.00
_cell.angle_beta   90.00
_cell.angle_gamma   90.00
#
_symmetry.space_group_name_H-M   'P 1'
#
loop_
_entity.id
_entity.type
_entity.pdbx_description
1 polymer ?
#
loop_
_entity_poly.entity_id
_entity_poly.type
_entity_poly.pdbx_seq_one_letter_code
_entity_poly.pdbx_strand_id
1 'polypeptide(L)'
;PWIRKEIGDINFILHLAAGSHVDRSIEFPMEFVMDNVVGTANILEYARYVNTEKSHLERFVYFSTDEVFGPAPDGINYKENDRYNSTNPYSATKASGEELAVAYENTYNLPVIITHTMNVFGERQHPEKFIPMCIKKIRDGETVTIHSDKTKTIAGSRHYIHAEDVSDALLFLLNSKIKNEIDWGGAKCPKYNIVGAEELTNLELAEIIAKAQNKKLNYAMVDFHSSRPGHDLRYALSGEKMKSLGWKPKIKVQSRIKQVVDWSLANPSWIEL
;
A
#
# COMPACT_ATOMS: atom_id res chain seq x y z
N PRO A 1 14.14 -10.55 21.96
CA PRO A 1 15.48 -10.99 22.36
C PRO A 1 16.27 -11.64 21.21
N TRP A 2 15.64 -12.46 20.35
CA TRP A 2 16.31 -13.13 19.23
C TRP A 2 16.86 -12.14 18.20
N ILE A 3 16.05 -11.21 17.68
CA ILE A 3 16.46 -10.20 16.70
C ILE A 3 17.72 -9.44 17.17
N ARG A 4 17.79 -9.09 18.46
CA ARG A 4 18.93 -8.36 19.04
C ARG A 4 20.27 -9.11 18.96
N LYS A 5 20.21 -10.45 18.86
CA LYS A 5 21.42 -11.27 18.82
C LYS A 5 21.90 -11.55 17.40
N GLU A 6 20.94 -11.66 16.47
CA GLU A 6 21.20 -12.14 15.10
C GLU A 6 21.44 -11.01 14.11
N ILE A 7 20.87 -9.82 14.36
CA ILE A 7 21.05 -8.65 13.50
C ILE A 7 22.14 -7.75 14.08
N GLY A 8 23.18 -7.51 13.28
CA GLY A 8 24.28 -6.61 13.62
C GLY A 8 23.87 -5.14 13.66
N ASP A 9 24.82 -4.24 13.49
CA ASP A 9 24.55 -2.80 13.47
C ASP A 9 23.73 -2.44 12.22
N ILE A 10 22.64 -1.71 12.42
CA ILE A 10 21.71 -1.28 11.37
C ILE A 10 21.44 0.21 11.47
N ASN A 11 21.34 0.86 10.32
CA ASN A 11 21.05 2.29 10.22
C ASN A 11 19.60 2.56 9.82
N PHE A 12 18.98 1.63 9.11
CA PHE A 12 17.63 1.79 8.55
C PHE A 12 16.73 0.59 8.90
N ILE A 13 15.50 0.88 9.28
CA ILE A 13 14.45 -0.12 9.41
C ILE A 13 13.32 0.27 8.48
N LEU A 14 12.99 -0.61 7.50
CA LEU A 14 11.83 -0.48 6.66
C LEU A 14 10.81 -1.53 7.07
N HIS A 15 9.76 -1.11 7.76
CA HIS A 15 8.71 -1.97 8.27
C HIS A 15 7.56 -2.09 7.27
N LEU A 16 7.69 -3.05 6.33
CA LEU A 16 6.71 -3.36 5.30
C LEU A 16 5.87 -4.59 5.64
N ALA A 17 6.29 -5.39 6.61
CA ALA A 17 5.59 -6.61 7.01
C ALA A 17 4.23 -6.28 7.64
N ALA A 18 3.16 -6.84 7.09
CA ALA A 18 1.80 -6.67 7.59
C ALA A 18 0.86 -7.73 7.00
N GLY A 19 -0.20 -8.07 7.71
CA GLY A 19 -1.40 -8.63 7.11
C GLY A 19 -2.03 -7.58 6.20
N SER A 20 -2.23 -7.86 4.91
CA SER A 20 -2.60 -6.85 3.89
C SER A 20 -3.85 -7.19 3.07
N HIS A 21 -4.58 -8.24 3.41
CA HIS A 21 -5.77 -8.67 2.66
C HIS A 21 -7.04 -8.27 3.40
N VAL A 22 -7.79 -7.29 2.85
CA VAL A 22 -8.97 -6.71 3.51
C VAL A 22 -10.03 -7.76 3.83
N ASP A 23 -10.39 -8.65 2.88
CA ASP A 23 -11.43 -9.66 3.12
C ASP A 23 -11.03 -10.60 4.27
N ARG A 24 -9.77 -11.03 4.34
CA ARG A 24 -9.26 -11.83 5.46
C ARG A 24 -9.29 -11.06 6.78
N SER A 25 -9.10 -9.73 6.75
CA SER A 25 -9.20 -8.93 7.97
C SER A 25 -10.63 -8.85 8.51
N ILE A 26 -11.64 -8.96 7.63
CA ILE A 26 -13.05 -9.01 8.03
C ILE A 26 -13.37 -10.36 8.65
N GLU A 27 -12.84 -11.45 8.10
CA GLU A 27 -13.04 -12.80 8.58
C GLU A 27 -12.25 -13.10 9.87
N PHE A 28 -10.98 -12.64 9.93
CA PHE A 28 -10.05 -12.90 11.04
C PHE A 28 -9.43 -11.61 11.60
N PRO A 29 -10.21 -10.67 12.17
CA PRO A 29 -9.72 -9.35 12.56
C PRO A 29 -8.61 -9.40 13.62
N MET A 30 -8.65 -10.39 14.53
CA MET A 30 -7.65 -10.51 15.60
C MET A 30 -6.27 -10.89 15.09
N GLU A 31 -6.17 -11.65 13.99
CA GLU A 31 -4.88 -11.93 13.34
C GLU A 31 -4.23 -10.63 12.87
N PHE A 32 -5.01 -9.74 12.26
CA PHE A 32 -4.53 -8.42 11.81
C PHE A 32 -4.13 -7.49 12.98
N VAL A 33 -4.81 -7.57 14.11
CA VAL A 33 -4.37 -6.87 15.33
C VAL A 33 -3.01 -7.38 15.80
N MET A 34 -2.83 -8.71 15.84
CA MET A 34 -1.55 -9.30 16.24
C MET A 34 -0.42 -8.96 15.26
N ASP A 35 -0.67 -9.07 13.96
CA ASP A 35 0.34 -8.83 12.94
C ASP A 35 0.66 -7.33 12.81
N ASN A 36 -0.36 -6.48 12.65
CA ASN A 36 -0.17 -5.09 12.26
C ASN A 36 0.03 -4.16 13.47
N VAL A 37 -0.55 -4.45 14.62
CA VAL A 37 -0.43 -3.60 15.81
C VAL A 37 0.64 -4.13 16.75
N VAL A 38 0.51 -5.37 17.23
CA VAL A 38 1.48 -5.97 18.14
C VAL A 38 2.82 -6.20 17.43
N GLY A 39 2.80 -6.68 16.18
CA GLY A 39 4.00 -6.81 15.35
C GLY A 39 4.72 -5.48 15.17
N THR A 40 4.00 -4.40 14.86
CA THR A 40 4.57 -3.04 14.78
C THR A 40 5.17 -2.59 16.11
N ALA A 41 4.47 -2.78 17.22
CA ALA A 41 5.00 -2.43 18.55
C ALA A 41 6.31 -3.17 18.85
N ASN A 42 6.42 -4.45 18.51
CA ASN A 42 7.65 -5.23 18.68
C ASN A 42 8.82 -4.68 17.86
N ILE A 43 8.59 -4.26 16.62
CA ILE A 43 9.65 -3.67 15.77
C ILE A 43 10.02 -2.27 16.25
N LEU A 44 9.06 -1.47 16.72
CA LEU A 44 9.32 -0.16 17.34
C LEU A 44 10.15 -0.30 18.64
N GLU A 45 9.87 -1.30 19.49
CA GLU A 45 10.70 -1.60 20.66
C GLU A 45 12.12 -2.02 20.27
N TYR A 46 12.28 -2.76 19.18
CA TYR A 46 13.60 -3.05 18.64
C TYR A 46 14.29 -1.79 18.12
N ALA A 47 13.58 -0.95 17.37
CA ALA A 47 14.09 0.33 16.88
C ALA A 47 14.53 1.24 18.05
N ARG A 48 13.74 1.31 19.13
CA ARG A 48 14.09 2.05 20.36
C ARG A 48 15.37 1.53 20.97
N TYR A 49 15.53 0.22 21.08
CA TYR A 49 16.77 -0.39 21.57
C TYR A 49 17.98 -0.01 20.70
N VAL A 50 17.89 -0.11 19.37
CA VAL A 50 18.97 0.28 18.46
C VAL A 50 19.32 1.76 18.61
N ASN A 51 18.30 2.63 18.69
CA ASN A 51 18.48 4.07 18.80
C ASN A 51 19.14 4.47 20.14
N THR A 52 18.80 3.79 21.25
CA THR A 52 19.32 4.11 22.60
C THR A 52 20.69 3.49 22.85
N GLU A 53 20.84 2.20 22.56
CA GLU A 53 22.03 1.43 22.97
C GLU A 53 23.16 1.48 21.92
N LYS A 54 22.81 1.68 20.65
CA LYS A 54 23.75 1.66 19.53
C LYS A 54 24.00 3.04 18.91
N SER A 55 23.05 3.97 19.07
CA SER A 55 23.07 5.33 18.50
C SER A 55 23.29 5.37 16.98
N HIS A 56 22.79 4.36 16.26
CA HIS A 56 23.05 4.21 14.83
C HIS A 56 21.79 4.29 13.95
N LEU A 57 20.58 4.33 14.53
CA LEU A 57 19.36 4.38 13.74
C LEU A 57 19.18 5.75 13.09
N GLU A 58 19.29 5.80 11.76
CA GLU A 58 19.11 7.02 10.97
C GLU A 58 17.65 7.23 10.56
N ARG A 59 16.92 6.13 10.24
CA ARG A 59 15.49 6.18 9.87
C ARG A 59 14.77 4.88 10.23
N PHE A 60 13.53 5.07 10.69
CA PHE A 60 12.51 4.02 10.76
C PHE A 60 11.38 4.39 9.78
N VAL A 61 11.14 3.58 8.76
CA VAL A 61 10.06 3.80 7.80
C VAL A 61 8.89 2.88 8.14
N TYR A 62 7.75 3.47 8.51
CA TYR A 62 6.49 2.73 8.61
C TYR A 62 5.75 2.78 7.28
N PHE A 63 5.55 1.63 6.65
CA PHE A 63 4.87 1.51 5.38
C PHE A 63 3.37 1.30 5.60
N SER A 64 2.58 2.35 5.39
CA SER A 64 1.15 2.36 5.55
C SER A 64 0.39 2.33 4.20
N THR A 65 -0.89 2.61 4.23
CA THR A 65 -1.83 2.45 3.13
C THR A 65 -2.73 3.67 2.98
N ASP A 66 -3.22 3.91 1.77
CA ASP A 66 -4.27 4.88 1.45
C ASP A 66 -5.61 4.58 2.14
N GLU A 67 -5.86 3.32 2.48
CA GLU A 67 -7.12 2.90 3.09
C GLU A 67 -7.35 3.47 4.50
N VAL A 68 -6.32 4.01 5.16
CA VAL A 68 -6.49 4.67 6.47
C VAL A 68 -7.37 5.93 6.37
N PHE A 69 -7.38 6.59 5.22
CA PHE A 69 -8.20 7.79 4.98
C PHE A 69 -9.66 7.47 4.64
N GLY A 70 -9.96 6.21 4.29
CA GLY A 70 -11.29 5.79 3.85
C GLY A 70 -11.64 6.27 2.44
N PRO A 71 -12.95 6.23 2.07
CA PRO A 71 -13.42 6.56 0.73
C PRO A 71 -13.13 8.01 0.37
N ALA A 72 -12.63 8.21 -0.86
CA ALA A 72 -12.36 9.53 -1.41
C ALA A 72 -13.51 9.95 -2.34
N PRO A 73 -14.26 11.02 -2.02
CA PRO A 73 -15.25 11.58 -2.93
C PRO A 73 -14.62 11.99 -4.27
N ASP A 74 -15.44 12.09 -5.30
CA ASP A 74 -14.98 12.54 -6.61
C ASP A 74 -14.27 13.89 -6.53
N GLY A 75 -13.12 13.99 -7.17
CA GLY A 75 -12.30 15.22 -7.19
C GLY A 75 -11.50 15.47 -5.89
N ILE A 76 -11.65 14.64 -4.86
CA ILE A 76 -10.88 14.77 -3.61
C ILE A 76 -9.73 13.76 -3.62
N ASN A 77 -8.52 14.25 -3.36
CA ASN A 77 -7.34 13.43 -3.10
C ASN A 77 -6.80 13.80 -1.72
N TYR A 78 -6.75 12.83 -0.80
CA TYR A 78 -6.33 13.07 0.57
C TYR A 78 -4.84 13.43 0.66
N LYS A 79 -4.56 14.43 1.48
CA LYS A 79 -3.20 14.84 1.85
C LYS A 79 -2.73 14.08 3.08
N GLU A 80 -1.46 14.15 3.36
CA GLU A 80 -0.79 13.38 4.41
C GLU A 80 -1.36 13.61 5.83
N ASN A 81 -1.95 14.80 6.06
CA ASN A 81 -2.47 15.22 7.38
C ASN A 81 -4.00 15.23 7.44
N ASP A 82 -4.67 14.71 6.42
CA ASP A 82 -6.11 14.58 6.46
C ASP A 82 -6.53 13.54 7.49
N ARG A 83 -7.76 13.69 7.98
CA ARG A 83 -8.31 12.82 9.04
C ARG A 83 -8.48 11.39 8.54
N TYR A 84 -8.04 10.42 9.33
CA TYR A 84 -8.30 9.01 9.09
C TYR A 84 -9.77 8.65 9.28
N ASN A 85 -10.25 7.76 8.44
CA ASN A 85 -11.62 7.24 8.44
C ASN A 85 -11.59 5.76 8.00
N SER A 86 -10.92 4.93 8.78
CA SER A 86 -10.76 3.51 8.48
C SER A 86 -12.12 2.80 8.39
N THR A 87 -12.39 2.11 7.29
CA THR A 87 -13.69 1.46 7.00
C THR A 87 -13.67 -0.06 7.21
N ASN A 88 -12.50 -0.65 7.45
CA ASN A 88 -12.33 -2.08 7.65
C ASN A 88 -11.22 -2.38 8.70
N PRO A 89 -11.16 -3.62 9.26
CA PRO A 89 -10.17 -3.97 10.28
C PRO A 89 -8.72 -3.83 9.79
N TYR A 90 -8.42 -4.14 8.53
CA TYR A 90 -7.08 -3.94 7.97
C TYR A 90 -6.66 -2.48 8.07
N SER A 91 -7.45 -1.54 7.53
CA SER A 91 -7.11 -0.12 7.56
C SER A 91 -7.03 0.42 8.99
N ALA A 92 -7.91 -0.03 9.90
CA ALA A 92 -7.87 0.35 11.31
C ALA A 92 -6.59 -0.12 12.00
N THR A 93 -6.13 -1.35 11.72
CA THR A 93 -4.86 -1.86 12.30
C THR A 93 -3.63 -1.16 11.72
N LYS A 94 -3.67 -0.77 10.43
CA LYS A 94 -2.61 0.04 9.82
C LYS A 94 -2.55 1.45 10.44
N ALA A 95 -3.70 2.11 10.61
CA ALA A 95 -3.79 3.40 11.30
C ALA A 95 -3.28 3.32 12.76
N SER A 96 -3.61 2.24 13.48
CA SER A 96 -3.11 2.00 14.84
C SER A 96 -1.58 1.87 14.88
N GLY A 97 -0.98 1.19 13.90
CA GLY A 97 0.48 1.10 13.77
C GLY A 97 1.14 2.46 13.49
N GLU A 98 0.49 3.32 12.70
CA GLU A 98 0.96 4.69 12.49
C GLU A 98 0.96 5.50 13.79
N GLU A 99 -0.13 5.46 14.55
CA GLU A 99 -0.23 6.19 15.82
C GLU A 99 0.81 5.69 16.85
N LEU A 100 1.11 4.39 16.87
CA LEU A 100 2.23 3.86 17.64
C LEU A 100 3.56 4.46 17.19
N ALA A 101 3.82 4.50 15.87
CA ALA A 101 5.05 5.05 15.32
C ALA A 101 5.22 6.55 15.67
N VAL A 102 4.15 7.33 15.55
CA VAL A 102 4.10 8.75 15.97
C VAL A 102 4.38 8.90 17.47
N ALA A 103 3.76 8.06 18.31
CA ALA A 103 3.98 8.08 19.77
C ALA A 103 5.44 7.77 20.11
N TYR A 104 6.06 6.80 19.42
CA TYR A 104 7.47 6.46 19.66
C TYR A 104 8.43 7.57 19.22
N GLU A 105 8.16 8.27 18.14
CA GLU A 105 8.94 9.45 17.77
C GLU A 105 8.82 10.54 18.84
N ASN A 106 7.60 10.89 19.22
CA ASN A 106 7.37 11.96 20.21
C ASN A 106 7.95 11.62 21.59
N THR A 107 7.87 10.36 22.01
CA THR A 107 8.28 9.94 23.36
C THR A 107 9.77 9.60 23.46
N TYR A 108 10.30 8.94 22.42
CA TYR A 108 11.65 8.37 22.45
C TYR A 108 12.59 8.97 21.40
N ASN A 109 12.16 10.00 20.68
CA ASN A 109 12.91 10.64 19.58
C ASN A 109 13.39 9.63 18.51
N LEU A 110 12.57 8.63 18.19
CA LEU A 110 12.86 7.75 17.07
C LEU A 110 12.77 8.52 15.75
N PRO A 111 13.71 8.34 14.82
CA PRO A 111 13.68 9.03 13.52
C PRO A 111 12.67 8.39 12.55
N VAL A 112 11.37 8.53 12.87
CA VAL A 112 10.29 7.88 12.10
C VAL A 112 9.90 8.70 10.89
N ILE A 113 9.63 8.02 9.78
CA ILE A 113 8.83 8.51 8.65
C ILE A 113 7.69 7.53 8.36
N ILE A 114 6.53 8.05 7.96
CA ILE A 114 5.37 7.26 7.55
C ILE A 114 5.15 7.46 6.05
N THR A 115 4.89 6.37 5.33
CA THR A 115 4.50 6.43 3.92
C THR A 115 3.10 5.84 3.73
N HIS A 116 2.21 6.56 3.06
CA HIS A 116 0.95 6.02 2.58
C HIS A 116 1.13 5.65 1.11
N THR A 117 0.96 4.38 0.81
CA THR A 117 1.16 3.89 -0.56
C THR A 117 -0.14 3.35 -1.11
N MET A 118 -0.42 3.68 -2.36
CA MET A 118 -1.58 3.19 -3.08
C MET A 118 -1.36 1.78 -3.63
N ASN A 119 -2.26 1.27 -4.45
CA ASN A 119 -2.26 -0.12 -4.92
C ASN A 119 -0.96 -0.52 -5.63
N VAL A 120 -0.06 -1.14 -4.91
CA VAL A 120 1.22 -1.63 -5.44
C VAL A 120 0.99 -2.87 -6.29
N PHE A 121 1.63 -2.93 -7.46
CA PHE A 121 1.64 -4.10 -8.32
C PHE A 121 3.06 -4.42 -8.82
N GLY A 122 3.24 -5.64 -9.29
CA GLY A 122 4.51 -6.11 -9.85
C GLY A 122 4.52 -7.62 -9.99
N GLU A 123 5.63 -8.14 -10.48
CA GLU A 123 5.92 -9.56 -10.55
C GLU A 123 5.91 -10.17 -9.14
N ARG A 124 5.50 -11.43 -9.00
CA ARG A 124 5.39 -12.17 -7.73
C ARG A 124 4.35 -11.60 -6.75
N GLN A 125 3.43 -10.75 -7.21
CA GLN A 125 2.30 -10.33 -6.39
C GLN A 125 1.45 -11.55 -6.01
N HIS A 126 0.93 -11.56 -4.77
CA HIS A 126 0.10 -12.67 -4.27
C HIS A 126 -1.11 -12.92 -5.18
N PRO A 127 -1.43 -14.18 -5.54
CA PRO A 127 -2.45 -14.53 -6.56
C PRO A 127 -3.87 -14.11 -6.21
N GLU A 128 -4.19 -13.90 -4.93
CA GLU A 128 -5.49 -13.35 -4.49
C GLU A 128 -5.67 -11.86 -4.85
N LYS A 129 -4.60 -11.15 -5.19
CA LYS A 129 -4.69 -9.74 -5.57
C LYS A 129 -5.26 -9.60 -6.98
N PHE A 130 -5.86 -8.44 -7.25
CA PHE A 130 -6.68 -8.20 -8.46
C PHE A 130 -5.92 -8.47 -9.76
N ILE A 131 -4.68 -7.98 -9.92
CA ILE A 131 -3.92 -8.13 -11.17
C ILE A 131 -3.57 -9.60 -11.46
N PRO A 132 -2.90 -10.37 -10.58
CA PRO A 132 -2.62 -11.78 -10.86
C PRO A 132 -3.89 -12.62 -11.03
N MET A 133 -4.95 -12.36 -10.26
CA MET A 133 -6.24 -13.00 -10.43
C MET A 133 -6.84 -12.72 -11.83
N CYS A 134 -6.78 -11.47 -12.31
CA CYS A 134 -7.23 -11.11 -13.66
C CYS A 134 -6.40 -11.82 -14.74
N ILE A 135 -5.07 -11.85 -14.57
CA ILE A 135 -4.18 -12.54 -15.52
C ILE A 135 -4.58 -14.00 -15.65
N LYS A 136 -4.79 -14.70 -14.53
CA LYS A 136 -5.20 -16.11 -14.49
C LYS A 136 -6.56 -16.31 -15.17
N LYS A 137 -7.59 -15.58 -14.73
CA LYS A 137 -8.94 -15.71 -15.25
C LYS A 137 -9.03 -15.43 -16.75
N ILE A 138 -8.36 -14.40 -17.23
CA ILE A 138 -8.33 -14.03 -18.65
C ILE A 138 -7.58 -15.12 -19.46
N ARG A 139 -6.46 -15.63 -18.93
CA ARG A 139 -5.73 -16.75 -19.55
C ARG A 139 -6.63 -17.96 -19.74
N ASP A 140 -7.43 -18.29 -18.73
CA ASP A 140 -8.27 -19.49 -18.68
C ASP A 140 -9.65 -19.28 -19.35
N GLY A 141 -9.94 -18.06 -19.83
CA GLY A 141 -11.23 -17.72 -20.47
C GLY A 141 -12.39 -17.57 -19.48
N GLU A 142 -12.08 -17.44 -18.20
CA GLU A 142 -13.06 -17.26 -17.13
C GLU A 142 -13.57 -15.82 -17.04
N THR A 143 -14.69 -15.63 -16.33
CA THR A 143 -15.28 -14.31 -16.07
C THR A 143 -14.54 -13.60 -14.94
N VAL A 144 -14.05 -12.39 -15.22
CA VAL A 144 -13.47 -11.50 -14.22
C VAL A 144 -14.58 -10.73 -13.49
N THR A 145 -14.58 -10.78 -12.16
CA THR A 145 -15.51 -10.00 -11.35
C THR A 145 -14.97 -8.58 -11.16
N ILE A 146 -15.74 -7.58 -11.59
CA ILE A 146 -15.43 -6.16 -11.44
C ILE A 146 -16.37 -5.56 -10.38
N HIS A 147 -15.81 -5.12 -9.26
CA HIS A 147 -16.58 -4.45 -8.22
C HIS A 147 -16.97 -3.04 -8.68
N SER A 148 -18.24 -2.69 -8.46
CA SER A 148 -18.86 -1.48 -8.99
C SER A 148 -19.85 -0.89 -7.99
N ASP A 149 -20.42 0.24 -8.34
CA ASP A 149 -21.54 0.84 -7.62
C ASP A 149 -22.80 -0.06 -7.62
N LYS A 150 -23.82 0.33 -6.87
CA LYS A 150 -25.10 -0.42 -6.77
C LYS A 150 -25.82 -0.58 -8.11
N THR A 151 -25.63 0.37 -9.01
CA THR A 151 -26.25 0.33 -10.35
C THR A 151 -25.49 -0.59 -11.31
N LYS A 152 -24.31 -1.05 -10.93
CA LYS A 152 -23.39 -1.89 -11.74
C LYS A 152 -22.94 -1.19 -13.02
N THR A 153 -22.76 0.12 -12.95
CA THR A 153 -22.35 0.95 -14.09
C THR A 153 -21.01 1.64 -13.89
N ILE A 154 -20.62 1.92 -12.64
CA ILE A 154 -19.39 2.62 -12.30
C ILE A 154 -18.44 1.65 -11.58
N ALA A 155 -17.37 1.25 -12.24
CA ALA A 155 -16.33 0.42 -11.65
C ALA A 155 -15.49 1.22 -10.63
N GLY A 156 -15.03 0.54 -9.58
CA GLY A 156 -14.11 1.15 -8.62
C GLY A 156 -12.79 1.58 -9.26
N SER A 157 -12.20 2.68 -8.79
CA SER A 157 -10.95 3.24 -9.32
C SER A 157 -9.84 3.33 -8.27
N ARG A 158 -8.59 3.25 -8.73
CA ARG A 158 -7.39 3.31 -7.90
C ARG A 158 -6.23 3.93 -8.68
N HIS A 159 -5.28 4.53 -7.96
CA HIS A 159 -3.96 4.79 -8.52
C HIS A 159 -3.10 3.55 -8.35
N TYR A 160 -2.63 2.99 -9.44
CA TYR A 160 -1.74 1.82 -9.43
C TYR A 160 -0.29 2.29 -9.53
N ILE A 161 0.59 1.73 -8.70
CA ILE A 161 2.01 2.04 -8.69
C ILE A 161 2.84 0.75 -8.75
N HIS A 162 3.87 0.72 -9.60
CA HIS A 162 4.75 -0.43 -9.68
C HIS A 162 5.72 -0.49 -8.50
N ALA A 163 6.05 -1.69 -8.05
CA ALA A 163 6.94 -1.91 -6.91
C ALA A 163 8.34 -1.27 -7.06
N GLU A 164 8.85 -1.14 -8.30
CA GLU A 164 10.10 -0.41 -8.56
C GLU A 164 9.98 1.08 -8.24
N ASP A 165 8.85 1.75 -8.60
CA ASP A 165 8.64 3.15 -8.26
C ASP A 165 8.48 3.34 -6.74
N VAL A 166 7.84 2.37 -6.05
CA VAL A 166 7.77 2.38 -4.58
C VAL A 166 9.16 2.27 -3.98
N SER A 167 9.99 1.36 -4.46
CA SER A 167 11.37 1.20 -4.01
C SER A 167 12.20 2.46 -4.27
N ASP A 168 12.06 3.08 -5.45
CA ASP A 168 12.72 4.34 -5.81
C ASP A 168 12.27 5.49 -4.88
N ALA A 169 10.97 5.55 -4.53
CA ALA A 169 10.44 6.52 -3.56
C ALA A 169 11.04 6.33 -2.16
N LEU A 170 11.09 5.09 -1.68
CA LEU A 170 11.67 4.80 -0.37
C LEU A 170 13.17 5.15 -0.33
N LEU A 171 13.94 4.79 -1.36
CA LEU A 171 15.35 5.16 -1.47
C LEU A 171 15.53 6.68 -1.56
N PHE A 172 14.68 7.38 -2.29
CA PHE A 172 14.66 8.84 -2.33
C PHE A 172 14.47 9.43 -0.93
N LEU A 173 13.47 8.93 -0.17
CA LEU A 173 13.21 9.40 1.19
C LEU A 173 14.36 9.10 2.15
N LEU A 174 14.99 7.92 2.06
CA LEU A 174 16.14 7.56 2.89
C LEU A 174 17.37 8.43 2.62
N ASN A 175 17.60 8.80 1.35
CA ASN A 175 18.74 9.62 0.95
C ASN A 175 18.48 11.14 1.08
N SER A 176 17.23 11.54 1.24
CA SER A 176 16.88 12.96 1.37
C SER A 176 17.22 13.46 2.77
N LYS A 177 17.77 14.68 2.85
CA LYS A 177 17.92 15.40 4.13
C LYS A 177 16.55 15.91 4.59
N ILE A 178 15.68 14.98 4.94
CA ILE A 178 14.37 15.29 5.53
C ILE A 178 14.65 15.87 6.93
N LYS A 179 14.42 17.16 7.11
CA LYS A 179 14.35 17.75 8.44
C LYS A 179 13.06 17.24 9.07
N ASN A 180 13.14 16.82 10.34
CA ASN A 180 11.95 16.60 11.15
C ASN A 180 11.30 17.98 11.38
N GLU A 181 10.57 18.44 10.36
CA GLU A 181 9.77 19.65 10.47
C GLU A 181 8.57 19.32 11.35
N ILE A 182 8.28 20.19 12.30
CA ILE A 182 7.06 20.09 13.10
C ILE A 182 5.90 20.24 12.11
N ASP A 183 5.21 19.15 11.85
CA ASP A 183 4.05 19.14 11.00
C ASP A 183 2.86 19.83 11.71
N TRP A 184 1.83 20.18 10.96
CA TRP A 184 0.64 20.83 11.49
C TRP A 184 0.10 20.06 12.70
N GLY A 185 0.00 20.69 13.87
CA GLY A 185 -0.44 20.06 15.11
C GLY A 185 0.66 19.65 16.09
N GLY A 186 1.97 19.92 15.78
CA GLY A 186 3.08 19.66 16.70
C GLY A 186 3.69 18.27 16.61
N ALA A 187 3.20 17.40 15.72
CA ALA A 187 3.81 16.09 15.48
C ALA A 187 5.10 16.23 14.67
N LYS A 188 6.16 15.59 15.13
CA LYS A 188 7.47 15.59 14.48
C LYS A 188 7.57 14.55 13.35
N CYS A 189 6.61 13.63 13.25
CA CYS A 189 6.65 12.48 12.35
C CYS A 189 6.25 12.88 10.92
N PRO A 190 7.17 13.00 9.98
CA PRO A 190 6.85 13.36 8.61
C PRO A 190 6.13 12.22 7.90
N LYS A 191 5.05 12.55 7.18
CA LYS A 191 4.25 11.63 6.38
C LYS A 191 4.38 11.94 4.90
N TYR A 192 4.37 10.90 4.05
CA TYR A 192 4.53 11.03 2.60
C TYR A 192 3.59 10.10 1.85
N ASN A 193 2.83 10.66 0.91
CA ASN A 193 1.98 9.89 0.02
C ASN A 193 2.77 9.46 -1.22
N ILE A 194 2.90 8.15 -1.44
CA ILE A 194 3.54 7.55 -2.61
C ILE A 194 2.44 7.11 -3.58
N VAL A 195 2.23 7.91 -4.62
CA VAL A 195 1.07 7.81 -5.51
C VAL A 195 1.51 7.49 -6.93
N GLY A 196 0.82 6.54 -7.59
CA GLY A 196 1.01 6.24 -9.01
C GLY A 196 0.60 7.40 -9.91
N ALA A 197 1.15 7.44 -11.13
CA ALA A 197 0.94 8.55 -12.05
C ALA A 197 -0.51 8.67 -12.56
N GLU A 198 -1.22 7.55 -12.66
CA GLU A 198 -2.53 7.46 -13.33
C GLU A 198 -3.55 6.79 -12.42
N GLU A 199 -4.76 7.37 -12.36
CA GLU A 199 -5.93 6.70 -11.78
C GLU A 199 -6.60 5.87 -12.88
N LEU A 200 -6.86 4.59 -12.60
CA LEU A 200 -7.54 3.68 -13.51
C LEU A 200 -8.69 3.00 -12.78
N THR A 201 -9.79 2.79 -13.50
CA THR A 201 -10.84 1.90 -13.02
C THR A 201 -10.36 0.44 -13.07
N ASN A 202 -10.93 -0.40 -12.22
CA ASN A 202 -10.65 -1.84 -12.26
C ASN A 202 -11.03 -2.47 -13.61
N LEU A 203 -12.04 -1.91 -14.32
CA LEU A 203 -12.43 -2.36 -15.65
C LEU A 203 -11.35 -2.00 -16.69
N GLU A 204 -10.92 -0.74 -16.74
CA GLU A 204 -9.83 -0.32 -17.65
C GLU A 204 -8.57 -1.14 -17.42
N LEU A 205 -8.22 -1.42 -16.17
CA LEU A 205 -7.06 -2.25 -15.86
C LEU A 205 -7.23 -3.69 -16.36
N ALA A 206 -8.42 -4.29 -16.20
CA ALA A 206 -8.72 -5.62 -16.74
C ALA A 206 -8.67 -5.65 -18.28
N GLU A 207 -9.14 -4.59 -18.96
CA GLU A 207 -9.03 -4.44 -20.41
C GLU A 207 -7.58 -4.35 -20.88
N ILE A 208 -6.73 -3.58 -20.16
CA ILE A 208 -5.28 -3.51 -20.44
C ILE A 208 -4.64 -4.89 -20.31
N ILE A 209 -4.98 -5.66 -19.27
CA ILE A 209 -4.47 -7.02 -19.03
C ILE A 209 -4.94 -7.97 -20.14
N ALA A 210 -6.21 -7.89 -20.57
CA ALA A 210 -6.74 -8.71 -21.64
C ALA A 210 -6.06 -8.41 -22.99
N LYS A 211 -5.86 -7.13 -23.28
CA LYS A 211 -5.12 -6.68 -24.46
C LYS A 211 -3.67 -7.18 -24.46
N ALA A 212 -3.00 -7.16 -23.31
CA ALA A 212 -1.64 -7.66 -23.17
C ALA A 212 -1.53 -9.17 -23.43
N GLN A 213 -2.61 -9.93 -23.17
CA GLN A 213 -2.72 -11.36 -23.46
C GLN A 213 -3.26 -11.69 -24.87
N ASN A 214 -3.62 -10.69 -25.69
CA ASN A 214 -4.34 -10.86 -26.95
C ASN A 214 -5.63 -11.70 -26.78
N LYS A 215 -6.35 -11.49 -25.67
CA LYS A 215 -7.59 -12.21 -25.35
C LYS A 215 -8.76 -11.25 -25.17
N LYS A 216 -9.97 -11.78 -25.40
CA LYS A 216 -11.21 -11.08 -25.08
C LYS A 216 -11.42 -11.10 -23.58
N LEU A 217 -11.79 -9.95 -23.00
CA LEU A 217 -12.21 -9.85 -21.60
C LEU A 217 -13.67 -10.33 -21.47
N ASN A 218 -13.89 -11.36 -20.67
CA ASN A 218 -15.20 -11.72 -20.15
C ASN A 218 -15.29 -11.16 -18.72
N TYR A 219 -16.26 -10.32 -18.44
CA TYR A 219 -16.40 -9.73 -17.12
C TYR A 219 -17.86 -9.61 -16.66
N ALA A 220 -18.05 -9.50 -15.35
CA ALA A 220 -19.34 -9.21 -14.73
C ALA A 220 -19.17 -8.10 -13.69
N MET A 221 -19.99 -7.07 -13.81
CA MET A 221 -20.07 -6.00 -12.78
C MET A 221 -20.91 -6.50 -11.61
N VAL A 222 -20.39 -6.35 -10.38
CA VAL A 222 -21.08 -6.74 -9.17
C VAL A 222 -21.15 -5.57 -8.20
N ASP A 223 -22.30 -5.43 -7.53
CA ASP A 223 -22.45 -4.43 -6.47
C ASP A 223 -21.46 -4.73 -5.35
N PHE A 224 -20.65 -3.76 -5.09
CA PHE A 224 -19.59 -3.78 -4.14
C PHE A 224 -20.10 -3.88 -2.68
N HIS A 225 -21.15 -3.12 -2.32
CA HIS A 225 -21.66 -3.11 -0.96
C HIS A 225 -22.28 -4.42 -0.51
N SER A 226 -22.87 -5.20 -1.45
CA SER A 226 -23.48 -6.48 -1.14
C SER A 226 -22.47 -7.62 -0.99
N SER A 227 -21.28 -7.48 -1.59
CA SER A 227 -20.29 -8.55 -1.65
C SER A 227 -19.07 -8.32 -0.75
N ARG A 228 -18.73 -7.08 -0.44
CA ARG A 228 -17.51 -6.72 0.32
C ARG A 228 -17.76 -5.51 1.24
N PRO A 229 -18.43 -5.70 2.39
CA PRO A 229 -18.67 -4.62 3.34
C PRO A 229 -17.33 -4.05 3.85
N GLY A 230 -17.24 -2.72 3.97
CA GLY A 230 -16.01 -2.03 4.39
C GLY A 230 -15.00 -1.73 3.29
N HIS A 231 -15.30 -2.08 2.03
CA HIS A 231 -14.56 -1.58 0.86
C HIS A 231 -15.22 -0.35 0.26
N ASP A 232 -14.49 0.37 -0.58
CA ASP A 232 -14.95 1.59 -1.23
C ASP A 232 -14.66 1.63 -2.73
N LEU A 233 -15.49 2.36 -3.46
CA LEU A 233 -15.33 2.50 -4.91
C LEU A 233 -14.05 3.23 -5.28
N ARG A 234 -13.67 4.26 -4.49
CA ARG A 234 -12.52 5.09 -4.78
C ARG A 234 -11.68 5.35 -3.54
N TYR A 235 -10.36 5.11 -3.65
CA TYR A 235 -9.34 5.62 -2.75
C TYR A 235 -8.41 6.53 -3.55
N ALA A 236 -8.06 7.69 -3.02
CA ALA A 236 -7.19 8.60 -3.73
C ALA A 236 -6.37 9.47 -2.78
N LEU A 237 -5.08 9.58 -3.08
CA LEU A 237 -4.11 10.38 -2.35
C LEU A 237 -3.53 11.48 -3.24
N SER A 238 -3.13 12.59 -2.62
CA SER A 238 -2.35 13.64 -3.27
C SER A 238 -0.86 13.31 -3.23
N GLY A 239 -0.21 13.24 -4.38
CA GLY A 239 1.24 13.07 -4.52
C GLY A 239 2.04 14.40 -4.56
N GLU A 240 1.40 15.53 -4.30
CA GLU A 240 2.01 16.86 -4.47
C GLU A 240 3.20 17.10 -3.52
N LYS A 241 3.18 16.57 -2.31
CA LYS A 241 4.30 16.69 -1.37
C LYS A 241 5.57 16.01 -1.92
N MET A 242 5.48 14.76 -2.36
CA MET A 242 6.60 14.06 -2.97
C MET A 242 7.10 14.77 -4.23
N LYS A 243 6.18 15.25 -5.06
CA LYS A 243 6.50 16.03 -6.26
C LYS A 243 7.25 17.34 -5.94
N SER A 244 6.84 18.06 -4.90
CA SER A 244 7.50 19.30 -4.46
C SER A 244 8.92 19.05 -3.94
N LEU A 245 9.20 17.85 -3.41
CA LEU A 245 10.53 17.40 -3.02
C LEU A 245 11.39 16.92 -4.20
N GLY A 246 10.82 16.83 -5.41
CA GLY A 246 11.52 16.42 -6.63
C GLY A 246 11.36 14.96 -7.02
N TRP A 247 10.51 14.19 -6.32
CA TRP A 247 10.20 12.80 -6.68
C TRP A 247 8.85 12.68 -7.39
N LYS A 248 8.81 11.84 -8.41
CA LYS A 248 7.57 11.42 -9.10
C LYS A 248 7.73 10.01 -9.65
N PRO A 249 6.63 9.23 -9.76
CA PRO A 249 6.68 7.92 -10.39
C PRO A 249 7.12 8.04 -11.86
N LYS A 250 7.94 7.11 -12.32
CA LYS A 250 8.54 7.10 -13.67
C LYS A 250 7.88 6.09 -14.59
N ILE A 251 7.24 5.08 -14.01
CA ILE A 251 6.73 3.92 -14.71
C ILE A 251 5.30 4.18 -15.17
N LYS A 252 5.06 4.03 -16.47
CA LYS A 252 3.70 4.04 -17.04
C LYS A 252 3.04 2.69 -16.79
N VAL A 253 1.86 2.71 -16.17
CA VAL A 253 1.11 1.49 -15.80
C VAL A 253 0.90 0.59 -16.99
N GLN A 254 0.41 1.11 -18.12
CA GLN A 254 0.09 0.32 -19.32
C GLN A 254 1.29 -0.48 -19.87
N SER A 255 2.47 0.13 -19.94
CA SER A 255 3.67 -0.55 -20.45
C SER A 255 4.18 -1.59 -19.46
N ARG A 256 4.11 -1.30 -18.17
CA ARG A 256 4.58 -2.20 -17.13
C ARG A 256 3.61 -3.37 -16.90
N ILE A 257 2.31 -3.16 -17.02
CA ILE A 257 1.33 -4.26 -16.96
C ILE A 257 1.63 -5.33 -18.01
N LYS A 258 2.02 -4.92 -19.23
CA LYS A 258 2.43 -5.92 -20.24
C LYS A 258 3.59 -6.78 -19.76
N GLN A 259 4.61 -6.19 -19.18
CA GLN A 259 5.77 -6.94 -18.63
C GLN A 259 5.36 -7.89 -17.49
N VAL A 260 4.51 -7.42 -16.57
CA VAL A 260 3.98 -8.25 -15.48
C VAL A 260 3.14 -9.42 -16.02
N VAL A 261 2.32 -9.19 -17.06
CA VAL A 261 1.56 -10.24 -17.74
C VAL A 261 2.50 -11.26 -18.37
N ASP A 262 3.46 -10.81 -19.18
CA ASP A 262 4.43 -11.68 -19.88
C ASP A 262 5.21 -12.52 -18.84
N TRP A 263 5.67 -11.89 -17.76
CA TRP A 263 6.36 -12.58 -16.68
C TRP A 263 5.47 -13.62 -15.98
N SER A 264 4.23 -13.26 -15.66
CA SER A 264 3.29 -14.15 -14.95
C SER A 264 2.93 -15.38 -15.78
N LEU A 265 2.75 -15.20 -17.10
CA LEU A 265 2.47 -16.30 -18.02
C LEU A 265 3.70 -17.23 -18.21
N ALA A 266 4.90 -16.67 -18.13
CA ALA A 266 6.14 -17.45 -18.16
C ALA A 266 6.44 -18.14 -16.80
N ASN A 267 5.81 -17.72 -15.70
CA ASN A 267 6.00 -18.24 -14.35
C ASN A 267 4.66 -18.63 -13.71
N PRO A 268 3.91 -19.58 -14.28
CA PRO A 268 2.52 -19.85 -13.90
C PRO A 268 2.35 -20.28 -12.45
N SER A 269 3.36 -20.89 -11.83
CA SER A 269 3.33 -21.28 -10.41
C SER A 269 3.03 -20.09 -9.46
N TRP A 270 3.28 -18.86 -9.88
CA TRP A 270 3.00 -17.66 -9.09
C TRP A 270 1.54 -17.18 -9.17
N ILE A 271 0.75 -17.71 -10.09
CA ILE A 271 -0.67 -17.37 -10.26
C ILE A 271 -1.60 -18.58 -10.05
N GLU A 272 -1.03 -19.76 -9.76
CA GLU A 272 -1.79 -21.02 -9.53
C GLU A 272 -2.04 -21.31 -8.03
N LEU A 273 -1.44 -20.58 -7.12
CA LEU A 273 -1.54 -20.77 -5.67
C LEU A 273 -2.97 -20.62 -5.14
#